data_bfad82e979e6838c24efc441b4d2038a
#
_entry.id   bfad82e979e6838c24efc441b4d2038a
#
_cell.length_a   1.000
_cell.length_b   1.000
_cell.length_c   1.000
_cell.angle_alpha   90.00
_cell.angle_beta   90.00
_cell.angle_gamma   90.00
#
_symmetry.space_group_name_H-M   'P 1'
#
loop_
_entity.id
_entity.type
_entity.pdbx_description
1 polymer ?
#
loop_
_entity_poly.entity_id
_entity_poly.type
_entity_poly.pdbx_seq_one_letter_code
_entity_poly.pdbx_strand_id
1 'polypeptide(L)'
;MLPIGKRRKNKGFLLLEVMISVSILSFGLLLILNSFMRPIRAVELSKDYFKAGLLIEEKMFEICNSDIKEGSSQGSFSDFNSRFSWNMDVIKLEENTFKEINLRILWNERNKEQDMIVSTYL
;
A
#
# COMPACT_ATOMS: atom_id res chain seq x y z
N MET A 1 40.36 -51.38 -20.43
CA MET A 1 39.23 -51.15 -21.31
C MET A 1 38.00 -50.76 -20.50
N LEU A 2 37.47 -49.58 -20.72
CA LEU A 2 36.33 -49.11 -19.98
C LEU A 2 35.04 -49.77 -20.48
N PRO A 3 34.28 -50.44 -19.63
CA PRO A 3 33.05 -51.07 -20.05
C PRO A 3 32.03 -49.98 -20.47
N ILE A 4 31.35 -50.22 -21.57
CA ILE A 4 30.34 -49.37 -22.14
C ILE A 4 29.21 -49.09 -21.14
N GLY A 5 28.95 -49.99 -20.20
CA GLY A 5 27.99 -49.81 -19.12
C GLY A 5 28.32 -48.70 -18.13
N LYS A 6 29.58 -48.35 -17.91
CA LYS A 6 29.97 -47.20 -17.08
C LYS A 6 29.61 -45.88 -17.72
N ARG A 7 29.73 -45.77 -19.05
CA ARG A 7 29.30 -44.54 -19.76
C ARG A 7 27.80 -44.33 -19.72
N ARG A 8 27.01 -45.40 -19.77
CA ARG A 8 25.55 -45.31 -19.66
C ARG A 8 25.10 -44.89 -18.25
N LYS A 9 25.74 -45.39 -17.20
CA LYS A 9 25.48 -44.98 -15.83
C LYS A 9 25.81 -43.52 -15.61
N ASN A 10 26.92 -43.01 -16.18
CA ASN A 10 27.28 -41.58 -16.10
C ASN A 10 26.30 -40.69 -16.84
N LYS A 11 25.76 -41.13 -17.98
CA LYS A 11 24.72 -40.39 -18.71
C LYS A 11 23.40 -40.36 -17.94
N GLY A 12 23.01 -41.47 -17.28
CA GLY A 12 21.83 -41.54 -16.43
C GLY A 12 21.94 -40.65 -15.20
N PHE A 13 23.11 -40.61 -14.56
CA PHE A 13 23.41 -39.72 -13.46
C PHE A 13 23.38 -38.24 -13.87
N LEU A 14 23.95 -37.90 -15.01
CA LEU A 14 23.93 -36.53 -15.55
C LEU A 14 22.50 -36.06 -15.84
N LEU A 15 21.66 -36.91 -16.41
CA LEU A 15 20.28 -36.59 -16.71
C LEU A 15 19.48 -36.35 -15.44
N LEU A 16 19.62 -37.24 -14.45
CA LEU A 16 18.97 -37.11 -13.15
C LEU A 16 19.44 -35.85 -12.42
N GLU A 17 20.74 -35.58 -12.44
CA GLU A 17 21.35 -34.41 -11.85
C GLU A 17 20.81 -33.13 -12.47
N VAL A 18 20.70 -33.06 -13.81
CA VAL A 18 20.12 -31.93 -14.54
C VAL A 18 18.65 -31.72 -14.16
N MET A 19 17.87 -32.80 -14.07
CA MET A 19 16.46 -32.71 -13.68
C MET A 19 16.28 -32.17 -12.25
N ILE A 20 17.10 -32.66 -11.32
CA ILE A 20 17.09 -32.16 -9.93
C ILE A 20 17.52 -30.71 -9.88
N SER A 21 18.56 -30.32 -10.61
CA SER A 21 19.06 -28.96 -10.65
C SER A 21 18.01 -27.99 -11.21
N VAL A 22 17.34 -28.36 -12.29
CA VAL A 22 16.26 -27.56 -12.88
C VAL A 22 15.06 -27.41 -11.92
N SER A 23 14.73 -28.51 -11.22
CA SER A 23 13.66 -28.51 -10.23
C SER A 23 13.95 -27.53 -9.07
N ILE A 24 15.17 -27.60 -8.53
CA ILE A 24 15.63 -26.71 -7.45
C ILE A 24 15.64 -25.26 -7.92
N LEU A 25 16.16 -25.00 -9.12
CA LEU A 25 16.17 -23.66 -9.73
C LEU A 25 14.77 -23.12 -9.92
N SER A 26 13.85 -23.93 -10.40
CA SER A 26 12.46 -23.54 -10.61
C SER A 26 11.77 -23.19 -9.30
N PHE A 27 11.95 -24.00 -8.27
CA PHE A 27 11.44 -23.76 -6.94
C PHE A 27 12.03 -22.49 -6.33
N GLY A 28 13.35 -22.35 -6.42
CA GLY A 28 14.06 -21.16 -5.94
C GLY A 28 13.60 -19.88 -6.62
N LEU A 29 13.41 -19.95 -7.94
CA LEU A 29 12.92 -18.82 -8.71
C LEU A 29 11.49 -18.40 -8.31
N LEU A 30 10.61 -19.38 -8.12
CA LEU A 30 9.25 -19.14 -7.63
C LEU A 30 9.23 -18.46 -6.26
N LEU A 31 10.07 -18.93 -5.34
CA LEU A 31 10.19 -18.34 -4.00
C LEU A 31 10.70 -16.90 -4.07
N ILE A 32 11.68 -16.64 -4.93
CA ILE A 32 12.23 -15.29 -5.14
C ILE A 32 11.14 -14.37 -5.70
N LEU A 33 10.44 -14.81 -6.74
CA LEU A 33 9.36 -14.02 -7.33
C LEU A 33 8.26 -13.69 -6.31
N ASN A 34 7.84 -14.67 -5.52
CA ASN A 34 6.86 -14.46 -4.46
C ASN A 34 7.36 -13.49 -3.39
N SER A 35 8.67 -13.51 -3.11
CA SER A 35 9.27 -12.58 -2.15
C SER A 35 9.21 -11.13 -2.62
N PHE A 36 9.26 -10.88 -3.92
CA PHE A 36 9.15 -9.53 -4.48
C PHE A 36 7.71 -9.00 -4.51
N MET A 37 6.74 -9.88 -4.52
CA MET A 37 5.33 -9.44 -4.57
C MET A 37 4.89 -8.68 -3.31
N ARG A 38 5.38 -9.07 -2.15
CA ARG A 38 5.05 -8.40 -0.88
C ARG A 38 5.60 -6.97 -0.81
N PRO A 39 6.90 -6.72 -1.06
CA PRO A 39 7.43 -5.36 -1.04
C PRO A 39 6.82 -4.46 -2.12
N ILE A 40 6.47 -4.98 -3.29
CA ILE A 40 5.78 -4.21 -4.33
C ILE A 40 4.43 -3.71 -3.80
N ARG A 41 3.65 -4.57 -3.16
CA ARG A 41 2.39 -4.17 -2.53
C ARG A 41 2.58 -3.15 -1.42
N ALA A 42 3.63 -3.31 -0.63
CA ALA A 42 3.97 -2.36 0.44
C ALA A 42 4.33 -0.98 -0.14
N VAL A 43 5.05 -0.94 -1.24
CA VAL A 43 5.38 0.33 -1.93
C VAL A 43 4.13 1.01 -2.47
N GLU A 44 3.22 0.27 -3.09
CA GLU A 44 1.93 0.82 -3.57
C GLU A 44 1.12 1.39 -2.41
N LEU A 45 1.02 0.66 -1.31
CA LEU A 45 0.33 1.11 -0.12
C LEU A 45 0.99 2.37 0.46
N SER A 46 2.31 2.39 0.53
CA SER A 46 3.08 3.55 0.99
C SER A 46 2.86 4.78 0.11
N LYS A 47 2.77 4.61 -1.20
CA LYS A 47 2.42 5.69 -2.12
C LYS A 47 1.07 6.30 -1.82
N ASP A 48 0.08 5.45 -1.59
CA ASP A 48 -1.28 5.90 -1.28
C ASP A 48 -1.34 6.64 0.05
N TYR A 49 -0.66 6.13 1.08
CA TYR A 49 -0.55 6.82 2.37
C TYR A 49 0.19 8.16 2.25
N PHE A 50 1.24 8.21 1.48
CA PHE A 50 1.98 9.44 1.24
C PHE A 50 1.11 10.48 0.53
N LYS A 51 0.39 10.06 -0.49
CA LYS A 51 -0.55 10.90 -1.22
C LYS A 51 -1.67 11.40 -0.33
N ALA A 52 -2.23 10.53 0.51
CA ALA A 52 -3.22 10.92 1.52
C ALA A 52 -2.67 11.96 2.50
N GLY A 53 -1.41 11.81 2.93
CA GLY A 53 -0.73 12.78 3.78
C GLY A 53 -0.61 14.15 3.13
N LEU A 54 -0.26 14.20 1.85
CA LEU A 54 -0.20 15.45 1.08
C LEU A 54 -1.58 16.09 0.95
N LEU A 55 -2.60 15.30 0.71
CA LEU A 55 -3.99 15.78 0.62
C LEU A 55 -4.50 16.31 1.97
N ILE A 56 -4.12 15.67 3.06
CA ILE A 56 -4.43 16.15 4.42
C ILE A 56 -3.77 17.50 4.65
N GLU A 57 -2.51 17.64 4.30
CA GLU A 57 -1.78 18.91 4.45
C GLU A 57 -2.43 20.03 3.67
N GLU A 58 -2.76 19.78 2.41
CA GLU A 58 -3.45 20.73 1.54
C GLU A 58 -4.81 21.12 2.11
N LYS A 59 -5.59 20.14 2.56
CA LYS A 59 -6.91 20.36 3.14
C LYS A 59 -6.84 21.10 4.47
N MET A 60 -5.88 20.78 5.32
CA MET A 60 -5.65 21.49 6.57
C MET A 60 -5.26 22.95 6.33
N PHE A 61 -4.45 23.22 5.34
CA PHE A 61 -4.09 24.58 4.97
C PHE A 61 -5.32 25.37 4.51
N GLU A 62 -6.17 24.76 3.69
CA GLU A 62 -7.44 25.35 3.26
C GLU A 62 -8.36 25.63 4.45
N ILE A 63 -8.47 24.67 5.37
CA ILE A 63 -9.29 24.81 6.58
C ILE A 63 -8.77 25.94 7.49
N CYS A 64 -7.48 26.06 7.68
CA CYS A 64 -6.88 27.09 8.51
C CYS A 64 -7.10 28.50 7.96
N ASN A 65 -7.25 28.63 6.64
CA ASN A 65 -7.47 29.90 5.97
C ASN A 65 -8.94 30.23 5.72
N SER A 66 -9.86 29.36 6.10
CA SER A 66 -11.30 29.55 5.93
C SER A 66 -12.02 29.63 7.26
N ASP A 67 -13.20 30.25 7.25
CA ASP A 67 -14.09 30.24 8.40
C ASP A 67 -14.72 28.85 8.55
N ILE A 68 -14.39 28.21 9.66
CA ILE A 68 -14.86 26.86 9.94
C ILE A 68 -16.15 26.92 10.73
N LYS A 69 -17.18 26.30 10.20
CA LYS A 69 -18.47 26.13 10.89
C LYS A 69 -18.54 24.75 11.52
N GLU A 70 -19.22 24.66 12.66
CA GLU A 70 -19.52 23.38 13.27
C GLU A 70 -20.35 22.50 12.34
N GLY A 71 -20.12 21.20 12.41
CA GLY A 71 -20.88 20.21 11.67
C GLY A 71 -19.99 19.24 10.91
N SER A 72 -20.64 18.37 10.17
CA SER A 72 -19.98 17.40 9.33
C SER A 72 -20.05 17.82 7.87
N SER A 73 -18.96 17.71 7.18
CA SER A 73 -18.90 17.92 5.74
C SER A 73 -18.13 16.79 5.08
N GLN A 74 -18.44 16.52 3.85
CA GLN A 74 -17.77 15.48 3.06
C GLN A 74 -17.65 15.93 1.62
N GLY A 75 -16.70 15.36 0.93
CA GLY A 75 -16.47 15.64 -0.46
C GLY A 75 -15.46 14.70 -1.08
N SER A 76 -15.17 14.93 -2.33
CA SER A 76 -14.14 14.19 -3.05
C SER A 76 -13.12 15.15 -3.64
N PHE A 77 -11.92 14.67 -3.85
CA PHE A 77 -10.88 15.40 -4.55
C PHE A 77 -11.12 15.30 -6.06
N SER A 78 -10.79 16.36 -6.78
CA SER A 78 -10.99 16.44 -8.22
C SER A 78 -9.81 15.88 -9.01
N ASP A 79 -10.06 15.58 -10.27
CA ASP A 79 -9.07 15.18 -11.27
C ASP A 79 -8.29 13.91 -10.93
N PHE A 80 -6.97 14.00 -10.84
CA PHE A 80 -6.07 12.86 -10.58
C PHE A 80 -6.28 12.21 -9.21
N ASN A 81 -6.96 12.91 -8.30
CA ASN A 81 -7.19 12.46 -6.94
C ASN A 81 -8.63 11.99 -6.70
N SER A 82 -9.39 11.74 -7.77
CA SER A 82 -10.80 11.34 -7.69
C SER A 82 -11.06 10.04 -6.90
N ARG A 83 -10.02 9.22 -6.72
CA ARG A 83 -10.08 8.00 -5.93
C ARG A 83 -10.16 8.28 -4.43
N PHE A 84 -9.71 9.45 -4.01
CA PHE A 84 -9.72 9.88 -2.62
C PHE A 84 -10.95 10.72 -2.32
N SER A 85 -11.52 10.47 -1.15
CA SER A 85 -12.61 11.28 -0.60
C SER A 85 -12.25 11.74 0.81
N TRP A 86 -12.93 12.76 1.31
CA TRP A 86 -12.66 13.29 2.63
C TRP A 86 -13.95 13.48 3.42
N ASN A 87 -13.86 13.24 4.71
CA ASN A 87 -14.88 13.55 5.69
C ASN A 87 -14.27 14.46 6.76
N MET A 88 -14.96 15.49 7.11
CA MET A 88 -14.53 16.43 8.14
C MET A 88 -15.64 16.62 9.17
N ASP A 89 -15.29 16.40 10.43
CA ASP A 89 -16.16 16.68 11.57
C ASP A 89 -15.55 17.79 12.39
N VAL A 90 -16.33 18.83 12.65
CA VAL A 90 -15.94 19.96 13.48
C VAL A 90 -16.80 19.97 14.73
N ILE A 91 -16.17 19.84 15.87
CA ILE A 91 -16.80 19.82 17.18
C ILE A 91 -16.29 21.01 17.99
N LYS A 92 -17.22 21.81 18.53
CA LYS A 92 -16.85 22.89 19.43
C LYS A 92 -16.71 22.34 20.85
N LEU A 93 -15.58 22.59 21.47
CA LEU A 93 -15.34 22.22 22.86
C LEU A 93 -15.99 23.27 23.78
N GLU A 94 -16.86 22.82 24.68
CA GLU A 94 -17.67 23.70 25.54
C GLU A 94 -16.84 24.58 26.49
N GLU A 95 -15.65 24.13 26.86
CA GLU A 95 -14.80 24.83 27.84
C GLU A 95 -13.84 25.85 27.23
N ASN A 96 -13.63 25.77 25.91
CA ASN A 96 -12.62 26.60 25.24
C ASN A 96 -13.14 27.17 23.93
N THR A 97 -12.52 28.24 23.47
CA THR A 97 -12.76 28.84 22.15
C THR A 97 -12.23 27.96 21.00
N PHE A 98 -11.65 26.81 21.32
CA PHE A 98 -11.08 25.92 20.34
C PHE A 98 -12.12 24.97 19.76
N LYS A 99 -11.96 24.70 18.46
CA LYS A 99 -12.74 23.70 17.74
C LYS A 99 -11.86 22.50 17.48
N GLU A 100 -12.38 21.31 17.73
CA GLU A 100 -11.73 20.07 17.34
C GLU A 100 -12.13 19.74 15.91
N ILE A 101 -11.14 19.55 15.05
CA ILE A 101 -11.34 19.18 13.66
C ILE A 101 -10.80 17.79 13.45
N ASN A 102 -11.68 16.87 13.04
CA ASN A 102 -11.33 15.52 12.67
C ASN A 102 -11.46 15.39 11.15
N LEU A 103 -10.34 15.29 10.48
CA LEU A 103 -10.28 15.11 9.03
C LEU A 103 -9.91 13.66 8.73
N ARG A 104 -10.76 13.03 7.94
CA ARG A 104 -10.56 11.65 7.50
C ARG A 104 -10.48 11.63 5.99
N ILE A 105 -9.43 11.00 5.47
CA ILE A 105 -9.28 10.74 4.05
C ILE A 105 -9.46 9.25 3.81
N LEU A 106 -10.29 8.91 2.84
CA LEU A 106 -10.66 7.55 2.49
C LEU A 106 -10.31 7.29 1.04
N TRP A 107 -9.86 6.08 0.78
CA TRP A 107 -9.63 5.58 -0.58
C TRP A 107 -9.83 4.08 -0.62
N ASN A 108 -10.09 3.56 -1.81
CA ASN A 108 -10.21 2.13 -2.03
C ASN A 108 -8.94 1.59 -2.68
N GLU A 109 -8.39 0.54 -2.10
CA GLU A 109 -7.29 -0.22 -2.66
C GLU A 109 -7.68 -1.69 -2.70
N ARG A 110 -7.73 -2.27 -3.89
CA ARG A 110 -8.06 -3.69 -4.11
C ARG A 110 -9.30 -4.17 -3.34
N ASN A 111 -10.40 -3.43 -3.47
CA ASN A 111 -11.67 -3.68 -2.79
C ASN A 111 -11.61 -3.56 -1.26
N LYS A 112 -10.55 -3.01 -0.72
CA LYS A 112 -10.44 -2.66 0.70
C LYS A 112 -10.46 -1.15 0.87
N GLU A 113 -11.31 -0.70 1.78
CA GLU A 113 -11.33 0.71 2.16
C GLU A 113 -10.18 1.00 3.11
N GLN A 114 -9.35 1.96 2.74
CA GLN A 114 -8.26 2.47 3.56
C GLN A 114 -8.61 3.89 4.01
N ASP A 115 -8.12 4.27 5.16
CA ASP A 115 -8.34 5.61 5.68
C ASP A 115 -7.13 6.16 6.44
N MET A 116 -7.10 7.48 6.53
CA MET A 116 -6.14 8.20 7.36
C MET A 116 -6.88 9.31 8.08
N ILE A 117 -6.74 9.36 9.39
CA ILE A 117 -7.45 10.32 10.25
C ILE A 117 -6.42 11.24 10.91
N VAL A 118 -6.68 12.53 10.85
CA VAL A 118 -5.91 13.55 11.55
C VAL A 118 -6.88 14.41 12.35
N SER A 119 -6.53 14.62 13.61
CA SER A 119 -7.28 15.47 14.52
C SER A 119 -6.43 16.67 14.90
N THR A 120 -7.02 17.85 14.88
CA THR A 120 -6.36 19.06 15.32
C THR A 120 -7.32 19.97 16.06
N TYR A 121 -6.76 20.92 16.78
CA TYR A 121 -7.52 21.95 17.52
C TYR A 121 -7.21 23.30 16.94
N LEU A 122 -8.24 24.08 16.68
CA LEU A 122 -8.12 25.44 16.16
C LEU A 122 -8.92 26.45 16.98
#